data_cb461af0f34d4316f729ab06206fdd1b
#
_entry.id   cb461af0f34d4316f729ab06206fdd1b
#
_cell.length_a   1.000
_cell.length_b   1.000
_cell.length_c   1.000
_cell.angle_alpha   90.00
_cell.angle_beta   90.00
_cell.angle_gamma   90.00
#
_symmetry.space_group_name_H-M   'P 1'
#
loop_
_entity.id
_entity.type
_entity.pdbx_description
1 polymer ?
#
loop_
_entity_poly.entity_id
_entity_poly.type
_entity_poly.pdbx_seq_one_letter_code
_entity_poly.pdbx_strand_id
1 'polypeptide(L)'
;MVAAFLLPILATIALYLPSGLLMPARLVVVLLAGIAAVQFLFHRGPLPRGVGVAVGAVCVVLITCGVVGAIRFPGASSVEVATVFFLLLGLAASLILSDSLRFVGALIAGWEVSATLAAMVALWEVVTAKHLPLSVGTRSFEGVEDWNEITSFFDNPNLYAYHCVVALLVLPIAWSVLGRSRLRWALPVQGVLLAGLLVRSHGQMAFMAFALGAIWWCTRSRWGRITLLGGLVTIAGTMALRLPPGWNLYRFVEVTLDGLRWEDKSSYIRAHLVQSGWWISERTGFLGAGPGGFERMALDEANPHRSTGFSNAHWGMIEVLVNYGAPTLVVLLAVLIVGVVWAVRSARRLRVGGDSVGSVVMFGAGVLALTLPVVSMSHSTWLVQPLTSVHLMIMVAAFAVGGRRLGKLEESGSDD
;
A
#
# COMPACT_ATOMS: atom_id res chain seq x y z
N MET A 1 10.15 -10.57 16.88
CA MET A 1 8.86 -11.04 16.34
C MET A 1 7.68 -10.26 16.89
N VAL A 2 7.54 -10.15 18.24
CA VAL A 2 6.41 -9.40 18.86
C VAL A 2 6.33 -7.95 18.34
N ALA A 3 7.45 -7.23 18.29
CA ALA A 3 7.49 -5.86 17.77
C ALA A 3 7.01 -5.77 16.30
N ALA A 4 7.41 -6.72 15.45
CA ALA A 4 6.96 -6.77 14.05
C ALA A 4 5.45 -7.05 13.95
N PHE A 5 4.90 -7.90 14.82
CA PHE A 5 3.47 -8.17 14.90
C PHE A 5 2.68 -6.95 15.40
N LEU A 6 3.18 -6.22 16.39
CA LEU A 6 2.48 -5.07 16.96
C LEU A 6 2.51 -3.84 16.03
N LEU A 7 3.51 -3.71 15.17
CA LEU A 7 3.70 -2.53 14.34
C LEU A 7 2.49 -2.19 13.44
N PRO A 8 1.90 -3.14 12.68
CA PRO A 8 0.71 -2.86 11.88
C PRO A 8 -0.50 -2.45 12.74
N ILE A 9 -0.68 -3.07 13.91
CA ILE A 9 -1.78 -2.76 14.84
C ILE A 9 -1.65 -1.31 15.33
N LEU A 10 -0.46 -0.92 15.79
CA LEU A 10 -0.20 0.44 16.26
C LEU A 10 -0.32 1.49 15.13
N ALA A 11 0.05 1.13 13.91
CA ALA A 11 -0.15 1.99 12.74
C ALA A 11 -1.63 2.18 12.39
N THR A 12 -2.46 1.15 12.58
CA THR A 12 -3.90 1.20 12.32
C THR A 12 -4.63 2.11 13.30
N ILE A 13 -4.28 2.05 14.59
CA ILE A 13 -4.91 2.88 15.63
C ILE A 13 -4.15 4.19 15.90
N ALA A 14 -3.25 4.58 14.99
CA ALA A 14 -2.34 5.71 15.18
C ALA A 14 -3.05 7.03 15.51
N LEU A 15 -4.25 7.26 14.96
CA LEU A 15 -5.06 8.45 15.19
C LEU A 15 -5.44 8.62 16.66
N TYR A 16 -5.58 7.53 17.42
CA TYR A 16 -5.99 7.48 18.82
C TYR A 16 -4.81 7.39 19.80
N LEU A 17 -3.58 7.44 19.29
CA LEU A 17 -2.35 7.34 20.07
C LEU A 17 -1.62 8.70 20.08
N PRO A 18 -0.69 8.92 21.04
CA PRO A 18 0.14 10.10 21.04
C PRO A 18 0.83 10.31 19.70
N SER A 19 0.75 11.52 19.16
CA SER A 19 1.36 11.92 17.90
C SER A 19 2.83 12.37 18.06
N GLY A 20 3.47 12.75 16.96
CA GLY A 20 4.84 13.27 16.95
C GLY A 20 5.92 12.19 17.04
N LEU A 21 7.07 12.53 17.59
CA LEU A 21 8.24 11.62 17.66
C LEU A 21 7.97 10.40 18.57
N LEU A 22 7.18 10.57 19.62
CA LEU A 22 6.84 9.52 20.58
C LEU A 22 5.66 8.63 20.15
N MET A 23 5.21 8.77 18.92
CA MET A 23 4.17 7.90 18.36
C MET A 23 4.59 6.42 18.49
N PRO A 24 3.77 5.53 19.11
CA PRO A 24 4.15 4.16 19.42
C PRO A 24 4.65 3.36 18.21
N ALA A 25 4.03 3.52 17.03
CA ALA A 25 4.49 2.86 15.81
C ALA A 25 5.93 3.27 15.45
N ARG A 26 6.32 4.54 15.62
CA ARG A 26 7.69 5.03 15.39
C ARG A 26 8.68 4.44 16.37
N LEU A 27 8.31 4.34 17.64
CA LEU A 27 9.16 3.70 18.68
C LEU A 27 9.41 2.23 18.36
N VAL A 28 8.40 1.51 17.86
CA VAL A 28 8.56 0.13 17.39
C VAL A 28 9.50 0.05 16.19
N VAL A 29 9.44 0.97 15.25
CA VAL A 29 10.39 1.03 14.12
C VAL A 29 11.82 1.25 14.62
N VAL A 30 12.03 2.15 15.57
CA VAL A 30 13.36 2.37 16.19
C VAL A 30 13.87 1.10 16.88
N LEU A 31 13.01 0.43 17.64
CA LEU A 31 13.35 -0.85 18.27
C LEU A 31 13.75 -1.91 17.23
N LEU A 32 12.98 -2.04 16.14
CA LEU A 32 13.30 -2.97 15.05
C LEU A 32 14.62 -2.60 14.37
N ALA A 33 14.87 -1.31 14.14
CA ALA A 33 16.12 -0.82 13.56
C ALA A 33 17.32 -1.08 14.49
N GLY A 34 17.14 -0.91 15.79
CA GLY A 34 18.16 -1.25 16.80
C GLY A 34 18.48 -2.75 16.79
N ILE A 35 17.46 -3.62 16.78
CA ILE A 35 17.64 -5.07 16.67
C ILE A 35 18.36 -5.43 15.35
N ALA A 36 17.96 -4.80 14.24
CA ALA A 36 18.59 -5.00 12.94
C ALA A 36 20.05 -4.59 12.95
N ALA A 37 20.40 -3.46 13.56
CA ALA A 37 21.77 -2.98 13.69
C ALA A 37 22.64 -3.98 14.49
N VAL A 38 22.12 -4.48 15.62
CA VAL A 38 22.79 -5.51 16.41
C VAL A 38 22.99 -6.78 15.60
N GLN A 39 21.95 -7.25 14.91
CA GLN A 39 22.03 -8.45 14.06
C GLN A 39 23.06 -8.25 12.93
N PHE A 40 23.08 -7.10 12.27
CA PHE A 40 24.02 -6.78 11.21
C PHE A 40 25.47 -6.78 11.69
N LEU A 41 25.75 -6.23 12.88
CA LEU A 41 27.08 -6.15 13.46
C LEU A 41 27.63 -7.52 13.89
N PHE A 42 26.76 -8.37 14.46
CA PHE A 42 27.20 -9.64 15.05
C PHE A 42 26.99 -10.87 14.17
N HIS A 43 26.01 -10.87 13.26
CA HIS A 43 25.64 -12.04 12.49
C HIS A 43 25.83 -11.92 10.96
N ARG A 44 26.50 -10.90 10.47
CA ARG A 44 26.95 -10.63 9.07
C ARG A 44 26.36 -11.55 7.96
N GLY A 45 25.09 -11.93 8.04
CA GLY A 45 24.45 -12.69 6.99
C GLY A 45 24.42 -11.89 5.69
N PRO A 46 24.59 -12.53 4.51
CA PRO A 46 24.57 -11.80 3.24
C PRO A 46 23.21 -11.13 3.04
N LEU A 47 23.23 -9.83 2.79
CA LEU A 47 22.03 -9.11 2.35
C LEU A 47 21.64 -9.63 0.94
N PRO A 48 20.34 -9.72 0.64
CA PRO A 48 19.90 -10.04 -0.72
C PRO A 48 20.30 -8.89 -1.66
N ARG A 49 21.44 -9.03 -2.33
CA ARG A 49 22.13 -7.96 -3.06
C ARG A 49 21.18 -7.15 -3.95
N GLY A 50 20.35 -7.81 -4.75
CA GLY A 50 19.42 -7.13 -5.66
C GLY A 50 18.40 -6.24 -4.94
N VAL A 51 17.80 -6.73 -3.85
CA VAL A 51 16.81 -5.97 -3.05
C VAL A 51 17.51 -4.84 -2.31
N GLY A 52 18.69 -5.08 -1.73
CA GLY A 52 19.47 -4.07 -1.03
C GLY A 52 19.88 -2.91 -1.95
N VAL A 53 20.35 -3.21 -3.17
CA VAL A 53 20.71 -2.20 -4.18
C VAL A 53 19.47 -1.40 -4.61
N ALA A 54 18.34 -2.08 -4.86
CA ALA A 54 17.11 -1.41 -5.28
C ALA A 54 16.57 -0.45 -4.22
N VAL A 55 16.47 -0.91 -2.96
CA VAL A 55 16.04 -0.06 -1.83
C VAL A 55 17.05 1.07 -1.60
N GLY A 56 18.35 0.77 -1.60
CA GLY A 56 19.41 1.76 -1.46
C GLY A 56 19.34 2.86 -2.53
N ALA A 57 19.13 2.49 -3.79
CA ALA A 57 18.99 3.45 -4.88
C ALA A 57 17.81 4.42 -4.67
N VAL A 58 16.62 3.87 -4.31
CA VAL A 58 15.45 4.71 -4.01
C VAL A 58 15.76 5.64 -2.83
N CYS A 59 16.35 5.12 -1.73
CA CYS A 59 16.68 5.91 -0.55
C CYS A 59 17.65 7.05 -0.87
N VAL A 60 18.73 6.76 -1.60
CA VAL A 60 19.75 7.76 -1.96
C VAL A 60 19.15 8.87 -2.80
N VAL A 61 18.39 8.53 -3.85
CA VAL A 61 17.79 9.55 -4.73
C VAL A 61 16.73 10.35 -3.98
N LEU A 62 15.89 9.71 -3.17
CA LEU A 62 14.86 10.36 -2.36
C LEU A 62 15.49 11.36 -1.37
N ILE A 63 16.53 10.95 -0.64
CA ILE A 63 17.24 11.83 0.30
C ILE A 63 17.89 12.99 -0.45
N THR A 64 18.61 12.70 -1.55
CA THR A 64 19.31 13.74 -2.32
C THR A 64 18.34 14.78 -2.87
N CYS A 65 17.27 14.35 -3.53
CA CYS A 65 16.26 15.24 -4.08
C CYS A 65 15.50 15.98 -2.98
N GLY A 66 15.18 15.31 -1.86
CA GLY A 66 14.53 15.93 -0.70
C GLY A 66 15.38 17.05 -0.09
N VAL A 67 16.70 16.82 0.07
CA VAL A 67 17.63 17.83 0.59
C VAL A 67 17.79 18.99 -0.40
N VAL A 68 17.98 18.71 -1.69
CA VAL A 68 18.09 19.75 -2.74
C VAL A 68 16.80 20.59 -2.77
N GLY A 69 15.64 19.96 -2.71
CA GLY A 69 14.35 20.65 -2.67
C GLY A 69 14.21 21.52 -1.42
N ALA A 70 14.57 21.01 -0.24
CA ALA A 70 14.52 21.76 1.01
C ALA A 70 15.44 22.97 1.05
N ILE A 71 16.61 22.88 0.42
CA ILE A 71 17.57 24.01 0.30
C ILE A 71 17.02 25.07 -0.67
N ARG A 72 16.46 24.65 -1.82
CA ARG A 72 15.95 25.57 -2.85
C ARG A 72 14.63 26.24 -2.45
N PHE A 73 13.79 25.52 -1.69
CA PHE A 73 12.46 25.94 -1.29
C PHE A 73 12.31 25.82 0.23
N PRO A 74 12.71 26.84 1.00
CA PRO A 74 12.67 26.81 2.47
C PRO A 74 11.27 26.54 3.03
N GLY A 75 11.19 25.97 4.22
CA GLY A 75 9.93 25.61 4.90
C GLY A 75 9.56 24.14 4.77
N ALA A 76 10.55 23.25 4.70
CA ALA A 76 10.32 21.80 4.70
C ALA A 76 9.48 21.35 5.92
N SER A 77 8.53 20.44 5.70
CA SER A 77 7.70 19.85 6.74
C SER A 77 8.52 18.96 7.66
N SER A 78 8.67 19.36 8.92
CA SER A 78 9.34 18.53 9.94
C SER A 78 8.63 17.19 10.17
N VAL A 79 7.32 17.16 10.02
CA VAL A 79 6.50 15.95 10.17
C VAL A 79 6.83 14.96 9.05
N GLU A 80 6.91 15.44 7.80
CA GLU A 80 7.24 14.57 6.66
C GLU A 80 8.69 14.11 6.73
N VAL A 81 9.65 15.00 7.06
CA VAL A 81 11.06 14.65 7.27
C VAL A 81 11.18 13.52 8.31
N ALA A 82 10.52 13.68 9.47
CA ALA A 82 10.55 12.66 10.51
C ALA A 82 9.92 11.35 10.01
N THR A 83 8.79 11.41 9.30
CA THR A 83 8.11 10.21 8.81
C THR A 83 8.94 9.46 7.78
N VAL A 84 9.55 10.18 6.83
CA VAL A 84 10.45 9.57 5.83
C VAL A 84 11.67 8.97 6.52
N PHE A 85 12.23 9.62 7.54
CA PHE A 85 13.33 9.05 8.34
C PHE A 85 12.93 7.70 8.97
N PHE A 86 11.76 7.60 9.61
CA PHE A 86 11.27 6.35 10.18
C PHE A 86 10.93 5.31 9.11
N LEU A 87 10.43 5.72 7.94
CA LEU A 87 10.26 4.83 6.80
C LEU A 87 11.59 4.20 6.38
N LEU A 88 12.64 5.00 6.20
CA LEU A 88 13.97 4.52 5.81
C LEU A 88 14.55 3.54 6.83
N LEU A 89 14.41 3.83 8.13
CA LEU A 89 14.78 2.92 9.21
C LEU A 89 14.00 1.60 9.13
N GLY A 90 12.69 1.66 8.89
CA GLY A 90 11.83 0.50 8.74
C GLY A 90 12.20 -0.37 7.54
N LEU A 91 12.52 0.25 6.39
CA LEU A 91 12.99 -0.47 5.20
C LEU A 91 14.33 -1.17 5.44
N ALA A 92 15.29 -0.48 6.08
CA ALA A 92 16.59 -1.06 6.45
C ALA A 92 16.40 -2.23 7.44
N ALA A 93 15.55 -2.07 8.46
CA ALA A 93 15.22 -3.15 9.38
C ALA A 93 14.58 -4.34 8.64
N SER A 94 13.68 -4.08 7.70
CA SER A 94 13.03 -5.13 6.91
C SER A 94 14.02 -5.92 6.04
N LEU A 95 15.02 -5.27 5.46
CA LEU A 95 16.08 -5.95 4.70
C LEU A 95 16.92 -6.88 5.57
N ILE A 96 17.28 -6.43 6.77
CA ILE A 96 18.21 -7.13 7.66
C ILE A 96 17.48 -8.27 8.40
N LEU A 97 16.30 -7.98 8.99
CA LEU A 97 15.54 -8.94 9.81
C LEU A 97 14.81 -10.02 9.00
N SER A 98 14.73 -9.89 7.67
CA SER A 98 14.07 -10.85 6.78
C SER A 98 14.98 -12.02 6.40
N ASP A 99 15.71 -12.58 7.34
CA ASP A 99 16.50 -13.82 7.18
C ASP A 99 15.62 -15.06 7.12
N SER A 100 14.39 -14.97 7.65
CA SER A 100 13.41 -16.05 7.71
C SER A 100 11.98 -15.57 7.44
N LEU A 101 11.09 -16.53 7.17
CA LEU A 101 9.64 -16.27 7.04
C LEU A 101 8.99 -15.73 8.32
N ARG A 102 9.67 -15.85 9.48
CA ARG A 102 9.10 -15.44 10.77
C ARG A 102 8.85 -13.95 10.86
N PHE A 103 9.78 -13.14 10.31
CA PHE A 103 9.64 -11.68 10.37
C PHE A 103 8.52 -11.18 9.45
N VAL A 104 8.53 -11.58 8.18
CA VAL A 104 7.46 -11.21 7.24
C VAL A 104 6.11 -11.78 7.67
N GLY A 105 6.10 -13.01 8.21
CA GLY A 105 4.90 -13.62 8.77
C GLY A 105 4.34 -12.85 9.98
N ALA A 106 5.20 -12.31 10.85
CA ALA A 106 4.76 -11.49 11.97
C ALA A 106 4.15 -10.16 11.53
N LEU A 107 4.77 -9.47 10.55
CA LEU A 107 4.21 -8.25 9.97
C LEU A 107 2.84 -8.50 9.31
N ILE A 108 2.71 -9.57 8.51
CA ILE A 108 1.45 -9.93 7.86
C ILE A 108 0.41 -10.34 8.89
N ALA A 109 0.75 -11.17 9.88
CA ALA A 109 -0.19 -11.55 10.94
C ALA A 109 -0.70 -10.34 11.74
N GLY A 110 0.19 -9.37 12.04
CA GLY A 110 -0.20 -8.11 12.67
C GLY A 110 -1.14 -7.29 11.78
N TRP A 111 -0.90 -7.25 10.48
CA TRP A 111 -1.78 -6.57 9.52
C TRP A 111 -3.16 -7.23 9.46
N GLU A 112 -3.23 -8.57 9.37
CA GLU A 112 -4.49 -9.30 9.33
C GLU A 112 -5.30 -9.15 10.62
N VAL A 113 -4.63 -9.18 11.78
CA VAL A 113 -5.28 -8.91 13.07
C VAL A 113 -5.81 -7.49 13.12
N SER A 114 -5.02 -6.50 12.70
CA SER A 114 -5.47 -5.11 12.66
C SER A 114 -6.63 -4.90 11.68
N ALA A 115 -6.62 -5.59 10.53
CA ALA A 115 -7.72 -5.55 9.57
C ALA A 115 -9.01 -6.19 10.14
N THR A 116 -8.87 -7.26 10.92
CA THR A 116 -10.02 -7.87 11.62
C THR A 116 -10.61 -6.91 12.65
N LEU A 117 -9.76 -6.26 13.47
CA LEU A 117 -10.22 -5.27 14.44
C LEU A 117 -10.89 -4.08 13.75
N ALA A 118 -10.30 -3.59 12.67
CA ALA A 118 -10.88 -2.52 11.87
C ALA A 118 -12.23 -2.92 11.24
N ALA A 119 -12.36 -4.17 10.77
CA ALA A 119 -13.61 -4.70 10.25
C ALA A 119 -14.71 -4.81 11.32
N MET A 120 -14.36 -5.17 12.55
CA MET A 120 -15.32 -5.22 13.67
C MET A 120 -15.88 -3.83 13.97
N VAL A 121 -15.02 -2.79 13.99
CA VAL A 121 -15.46 -1.40 14.16
C VAL A 121 -16.31 -0.95 12.98
N ALA A 122 -15.90 -1.26 11.76
CA ALA A 122 -16.66 -0.94 10.56
C ALA A 122 -18.05 -1.60 10.54
N LEU A 123 -18.18 -2.85 11.00
CA LEU A 123 -19.47 -3.49 11.16
C LEU A 123 -20.33 -2.78 12.23
N TRP A 124 -19.73 -2.36 13.33
CA TRP A 124 -20.43 -1.58 14.34
C TRP A 124 -20.91 -0.23 13.76
N GLU A 125 -20.10 0.46 12.95
CA GLU A 125 -20.50 1.69 12.22
C GLU A 125 -21.71 1.42 11.31
N VAL A 126 -21.68 0.32 10.53
CA VAL A 126 -22.79 -0.06 9.63
C VAL A 126 -24.09 -0.30 10.40
N VAL A 127 -24.01 -0.98 11.55
CA VAL A 127 -25.21 -1.37 12.35
C VAL A 127 -25.77 -0.18 13.12
N THR A 128 -24.90 0.67 13.65
CA THR A 128 -25.33 1.75 14.58
C THR A 128 -25.43 3.11 13.92
N ALA A 129 -24.92 3.28 12.70
CA ALA A 129 -24.73 4.58 12.03
C ALA A 129 -23.95 5.60 12.91
N LYS A 130 -23.03 5.11 13.77
CA LYS A 130 -22.18 5.93 14.64
C LYS A 130 -20.74 5.71 14.28
N HIS A 131 -19.93 6.74 14.44
CA HIS A 131 -18.49 6.72 14.20
C HIS A 131 -17.71 6.86 15.51
N LEU A 132 -16.47 6.37 15.50
CA LEU A 132 -15.54 6.63 16.59
C LEU A 132 -15.20 8.14 16.67
N PRO A 133 -14.83 8.66 17.85
CA PRO A 133 -14.30 10.02 17.96
C PRO A 133 -13.14 10.23 16.97
N LEU A 134 -12.97 11.46 16.45
CA LEU A 134 -11.96 11.83 15.44
C LEU A 134 -12.20 11.27 14.03
N SER A 135 -13.20 10.42 13.81
CA SER A 135 -13.62 10.01 12.49
C SER A 135 -14.46 11.11 11.80
N VAL A 136 -14.30 11.24 10.49
CA VAL A 136 -15.04 12.20 9.65
C VAL A 136 -15.97 11.43 8.68
N GLY A 137 -16.54 10.32 9.14
CA GLY A 137 -17.34 9.41 8.32
C GLY A 137 -18.68 9.97 7.82
N THR A 138 -19.16 11.05 8.43
CA THR A 138 -20.38 11.73 8.03
C THR A 138 -20.03 12.94 7.17
N ARG A 139 -20.46 12.95 5.91
CA ARG A 139 -20.32 14.10 5.01
C ARG A 139 -21.73 14.57 4.63
N SER A 140 -22.09 15.77 5.07
CA SER A 140 -23.25 16.48 4.52
C SER A 140 -22.82 17.11 3.18
N PHE A 141 -23.32 16.61 2.07
CA PHE A 141 -23.28 17.33 0.81
C PHE A 141 -24.61 18.07 0.65
N GLU A 142 -24.56 19.35 0.29
CA GLU A 142 -25.76 20.11 -0.02
C GLU A 142 -26.64 19.35 -1.04
N GLY A 143 -27.84 18.95 -0.62
CA GLY A 143 -28.84 18.28 -1.44
C GLY A 143 -28.76 16.75 -1.54
N VAL A 144 -27.89 16.10 -0.78
CA VAL A 144 -27.81 14.63 -0.68
C VAL A 144 -28.04 14.25 0.79
N GLU A 145 -28.93 13.26 1.03
CA GLU A 145 -29.14 12.68 2.36
C GLU A 145 -27.80 12.23 2.96
N ASP A 146 -27.64 12.41 4.28
CA ASP A 146 -26.43 12.09 5.05
C ASP A 146 -25.82 10.74 4.65
N TRP A 147 -24.69 10.78 3.98
CA TRP A 147 -23.95 9.60 3.55
C TRP A 147 -23.01 9.18 4.66
N ASN A 148 -23.35 8.10 5.35
CA ASN A 148 -22.49 7.48 6.35
C ASN A 148 -21.47 6.57 5.65
N GLU A 149 -20.26 7.05 5.45
CA GLU A 149 -19.14 6.27 4.92
C GLU A 149 -18.43 5.56 6.07
N ILE A 150 -18.00 4.32 5.85
CA ILE A 150 -17.26 3.54 6.84
C ILE A 150 -15.83 4.07 6.95
N THR A 151 -15.40 4.43 8.16
CA THR A 151 -14.04 4.91 8.46
C THR A 151 -13.28 4.06 9.45
N SER A 152 -13.97 3.33 10.32
CA SER A 152 -13.35 2.51 11.37
C SER A 152 -12.41 3.34 12.26
N PHE A 153 -11.15 2.92 12.41
CA PHE A 153 -10.11 3.65 13.18
C PHE A 153 -9.50 4.84 12.43
N PHE A 154 -9.96 5.14 11.23
CA PHE A 154 -9.36 6.17 10.38
C PHE A 154 -10.21 7.43 10.33
N ASP A 155 -9.57 8.53 10.02
CA ASP A 155 -10.23 9.81 9.75
C ASP A 155 -10.89 9.88 8.36
N ASN A 156 -10.57 8.89 7.50
CA ASN A 156 -10.92 8.92 6.09
C ASN A 156 -11.32 7.53 5.59
N PRO A 157 -12.48 7.37 4.90
CA PRO A 157 -12.94 6.10 4.36
C PRO A 157 -11.98 5.51 3.31
N ASN A 158 -11.26 6.35 2.56
CA ASN A 158 -10.29 5.88 1.59
C ASN A 158 -9.06 5.24 2.26
N LEU A 159 -8.65 5.70 3.45
CA LEU A 159 -7.57 5.09 4.22
C LEU A 159 -8.00 3.74 4.81
N TYR A 160 -9.26 3.63 5.25
CA TYR A 160 -9.84 2.35 5.61
C TYR A 160 -9.85 1.37 4.42
N ALA A 161 -10.30 1.84 3.24
CA ALA A 161 -10.29 1.05 2.02
C ALA A 161 -8.87 0.59 1.63
N TYR A 162 -7.87 1.46 1.74
CA TYR A 162 -6.46 1.12 1.55
C TYR A 162 -6.03 -0.01 2.48
N HIS A 163 -6.37 0.08 3.77
CA HIS A 163 -6.04 -0.94 4.76
C HIS A 163 -6.66 -2.29 4.41
N CYS A 164 -7.94 -2.32 4.04
CA CYS A 164 -8.64 -3.52 3.58
C CYS A 164 -7.99 -4.16 2.34
N VAL A 165 -7.62 -3.34 1.35
CA VAL A 165 -7.01 -3.85 0.12
C VAL A 165 -5.68 -4.52 0.39
N VAL A 166 -4.80 -3.90 1.17
CA VAL A 166 -3.51 -4.51 1.50
C VAL A 166 -3.71 -5.83 2.24
N ALA A 167 -4.66 -5.91 3.21
CA ALA A 167 -5.02 -7.15 3.87
C ALA A 167 -5.46 -8.22 2.86
N LEU A 168 -6.39 -7.90 1.97
CA LEU A 168 -6.86 -8.82 0.92
C LEU A 168 -5.73 -9.31 0.01
N LEU A 169 -4.79 -8.45 -0.34
CA LEU A 169 -3.66 -8.80 -1.21
C LEU A 169 -2.62 -9.70 -0.53
N VAL A 170 -2.45 -9.59 0.79
CA VAL A 170 -1.52 -10.44 1.54
C VAL A 170 -2.14 -11.71 2.10
N LEU A 171 -3.46 -11.89 2.04
CA LEU A 171 -4.16 -13.12 2.48
C LEU A 171 -3.55 -14.42 1.93
N PRO A 172 -3.21 -14.55 0.63
CA PRO A 172 -2.59 -15.78 0.12
C PRO A 172 -1.22 -16.05 0.74
N ILE A 173 -0.47 -14.99 1.10
CA ILE A 173 0.79 -15.13 1.82
C ILE A 173 0.53 -15.64 3.23
N ALA A 174 -0.41 -14.99 3.96
CA ALA A 174 -0.83 -15.40 5.31
C ALA A 174 -1.27 -16.87 5.32
N TRP A 175 -2.09 -17.28 4.36
CA TRP A 175 -2.52 -18.68 4.20
C TRP A 175 -1.34 -19.64 4.05
N SER A 176 -0.35 -19.28 3.22
CA SER A 176 0.84 -20.11 3.00
C SER A 176 1.73 -20.21 4.24
N VAL A 177 1.92 -19.09 4.95
CA VAL A 177 2.77 -19.01 6.14
C VAL A 177 2.15 -19.76 7.33
N LEU A 178 0.82 -19.68 7.51
CA LEU A 178 0.10 -20.45 8.54
C LEU A 178 0.13 -21.96 8.29
N GLY A 179 0.39 -22.40 7.07
CA GLY A 179 0.58 -23.81 6.71
C GLY A 179 -0.60 -24.70 7.11
N ARG A 180 -0.36 -25.66 8.05
CA ARG A 180 -1.37 -26.61 8.54
C ARG A 180 -2.17 -26.13 9.76
N SER A 181 -1.93 -24.93 10.26
CA SER A 181 -2.69 -24.36 11.38
C SER A 181 -4.19 -24.30 11.07
N ARG A 182 -5.03 -24.62 12.07
CA ARG A 182 -6.49 -24.47 11.94
C ARG A 182 -6.90 -23.00 11.75
N LEU A 183 -6.11 -22.06 12.25
CA LEU A 183 -6.37 -20.61 12.11
C LEU A 183 -6.44 -20.15 10.66
N ARG A 184 -5.75 -20.83 9.71
CA ARG A 184 -5.84 -20.48 8.29
C ARG A 184 -7.27 -20.45 7.76
N TRP A 185 -8.19 -21.26 8.32
CA TRP A 185 -9.57 -21.31 7.86
C TRP A 185 -10.40 -20.07 8.25
N ALA A 186 -9.89 -19.22 9.15
CA ALA A 186 -10.48 -17.91 9.42
C ALA A 186 -10.21 -16.91 8.29
N LEU A 187 -9.11 -17.06 7.53
CA LEU A 187 -8.71 -16.13 6.48
C LEU A 187 -9.73 -15.99 5.31
N PRO A 188 -10.34 -17.07 4.77
CA PRO A 188 -11.39 -16.94 3.77
C PRO A 188 -12.61 -16.16 4.29
N VAL A 189 -13.01 -16.37 5.53
CA VAL A 189 -14.14 -15.65 6.15
C VAL A 189 -13.77 -14.17 6.28
N GLN A 190 -12.58 -13.87 6.78
CA GLN A 190 -12.04 -12.52 6.85
C GLN A 190 -12.00 -11.87 5.45
N GLY A 191 -11.53 -12.60 4.43
CA GLY A 191 -11.46 -12.12 3.06
C GLY A 191 -12.82 -11.72 2.50
N VAL A 192 -13.86 -12.54 2.70
CA VAL A 192 -15.23 -12.21 2.29
C VAL A 192 -15.75 -10.98 3.02
N LEU A 193 -15.52 -10.90 4.33
CA LEU A 193 -15.92 -9.75 5.16
C LEU A 193 -15.24 -8.46 4.67
N LEU A 194 -13.90 -8.48 4.52
CA LEU A 194 -13.14 -7.32 4.08
C LEU A 194 -13.53 -6.87 2.66
N ALA A 195 -13.80 -7.83 1.75
CA ALA A 195 -14.28 -7.50 0.41
C ALA A 195 -15.65 -6.82 0.43
N GLY A 196 -16.59 -7.30 1.26
CA GLY A 196 -17.89 -6.65 1.44
C GLY A 196 -17.79 -5.25 2.04
N LEU A 197 -16.94 -5.06 3.04
CA LEU A 197 -16.69 -3.76 3.66
C LEU A 197 -15.93 -2.80 2.72
N LEU A 198 -15.02 -3.31 1.88
CA LEU A 198 -14.35 -2.53 0.84
C LEU A 198 -15.36 -1.96 -0.17
N VAL A 199 -16.32 -2.77 -0.62
CA VAL A 199 -17.41 -2.28 -1.49
C VAL A 199 -18.21 -1.19 -0.78
N ARG A 200 -18.53 -1.38 0.50
CA ARG A 200 -19.32 -0.43 1.31
C ARG A 200 -18.57 0.86 1.66
N SER A 201 -17.23 0.85 1.62
CA SER A 201 -16.41 2.05 1.89
C SER A 201 -16.37 3.05 0.72
N HIS A 202 -16.91 2.68 -0.44
CA HIS A 202 -16.89 3.49 -1.67
C HIS A 202 -15.49 3.91 -2.14
N GLY A 203 -14.42 3.25 -1.66
CA GLY A 203 -13.03 3.51 -2.04
C GLY A 203 -12.69 3.01 -3.44
N GLN A 204 -13.08 3.73 -4.50
CA GLN A 204 -12.94 3.32 -5.91
C GLN A 204 -11.51 2.93 -6.29
N MET A 205 -10.51 3.74 -5.93
CA MET A 205 -9.11 3.47 -6.26
C MET A 205 -8.56 2.24 -5.52
N ALA A 206 -8.98 2.05 -4.27
CA ALA A 206 -8.66 0.87 -3.50
C ALA A 206 -9.28 -0.38 -4.14
N PHE A 207 -10.54 -0.30 -4.58
CA PHE A 207 -11.19 -1.38 -5.31
C PHE A 207 -10.49 -1.73 -6.62
N MET A 208 -10.06 -0.73 -7.40
CA MET A 208 -9.27 -0.96 -8.62
C MET A 208 -7.94 -1.66 -8.33
N ALA A 209 -7.24 -1.24 -7.27
CA ALA A 209 -6.01 -1.89 -6.84
C ALA A 209 -6.25 -3.34 -6.41
N PHE A 210 -7.36 -3.60 -5.69
CA PHE A 210 -7.78 -4.96 -5.35
C PHE A 210 -8.07 -5.80 -6.59
N ALA A 211 -8.85 -5.28 -7.54
CA ALA A 211 -9.16 -5.99 -8.79
C ALA A 211 -7.88 -6.33 -9.57
N LEU A 212 -6.97 -5.37 -9.74
CA LEU A 212 -5.68 -5.58 -10.39
C LEU A 212 -4.86 -6.67 -9.70
N GLY A 213 -4.75 -6.62 -8.37
CA GLY A 213 -4.02 -7.60 -7.60
C GLY A 213 -4.67 -8.98 -7.59
N ALA A 214 -6.00 -9.06 -7.51
CA ALA A 214 -6.76 -10.30 -7.60
C ALA A 214 -6.62 -10.96 -8.98
N ILE A 215 -6.74 -10.18 -10.06
CA ILE A 215 -6.47 -10.65 -11.43
C ILE A 215 -5.06 -11.24 -11.50
N TRP A 216 -4.06 -10.51 -10.96
CA TRP A 216 -2.68 -10.98 -10.96
C TRP A 216 -2.50 -12.28 -10.17
N TRP A 217 -3.11 -12.41 -8.98
CA TRP A 217 -3.12 -13.65 -8.21
C TRP A 217 -3.73 -14.81 -8.99
N CYS A 218 -4.82 -14.58 -9.74
CA CYS A 218 -5.46 -15.58 -10.58
C CYS A 218 -4.53 -16.11 -11.68
N THR A 219 -3.59 -15.30 -12.20
CA THR A 219 -2.64 -15.76 -13.23
C THR A 219 -1.67 -16.84 -12.74
N ARG A 220 -1.51 -16.99 -11.42
CA ARG A 220 -0.57 -17.93 -10.79
C ARG A 220 -0.94 -19.39 -11.01
N SER A 221 -2.21 -19.73 -11.10
CA SER A 221 -2.70 -21.10 -11.22
C SER A 221 -3.53 -21.33 -12.48
N ARG A 222 -3.60 -22.58 -12.96
CA ARG A 222 -4.47 -22.95 -14.07
C ARG A 222 -5.95 -22.65 -13.74
N TRP A 223 -6.37 -23.05 -12.54
CA TRP A 223 -7.75 -22.82 -12.07
C TRP A 223 -8.05 -21.33 -11.93
N GLY A 224 -7.15 -20.54 -11.37
CA GLY A 224 -7.33 -19.09 -11.30
C GLY A 224 -7.50 -18.44 -12.67
N ARG A 225 -6.72 -18.87 -13.68
CA ARG A 225 -6.88 -18.39 -15.06
C ARG A 225 -8.24 -18.79 -15.67
N ILE A 226 -8.70 -20.02 -15.41
CA ILE A 226 -10.03 -20.47 -15.86
C ILE A 226 -11.12 -19.65 -15.19
N THR A 227 -11.03 -19.41 -13.87
CA THR A 227 -11.98 -18.56 -13.12
C THR A 227 -12.00 -17.14 -13.66
N LEU A 228 -10.82 -16.57 -13.94
CA LEU A 228 -10.70 -15.22 -14.52
C LEU A 228 -11.37 -15.16 -15.90
N LEU A 229 -11.07 -16.10 -16.78
CA LEU A 229 -11.67 -16.17 -18.11
C LEU A 229 -13.19 -16.39 -18.03
N GLY A 230 -13.65 -17.29 -17.14
CA GLY A 230 -15.07 -17.51 -16.89
C GLY A 230 -15.77 -16.23 -16.39
N GLY A 231 -15.15 -15.52 -15.45
CA GLY A 231 -15.65 -14.23 -14.96
C GLY A 231 -15.75 -13.18 -16.07
N LEU A 232 -14.71 -13.05 -16.91
CA LEU A 232 -14.73 -12.12 -18.05
C LEU A 232 -15.81 -12.50 -19.08
N VAL A 233 -15.97 -13.78 -19.39
CA VAL A 233 -17.03 -14.27 -20.28
C VAL A 233 -18.41 -14.00 -19.69
N THR A 234 -18.59 -14.20 -18.37
CA THR A 234 -19.86 -13.91 -17.69
C THR A 234 -20.17 -12.41 -17.75
N ILE A 235 -19.17 -11.54 -17.46
CA ILE A 235 -19.33 -10.08 -17.57
C ILE A 235 -19.73 -9.70 -19.00
N ALA A 236 -18.98 -10.17 -20.01
CA ALA A 236 -19.27 -9.88 -21.41
C ALA A 236 -20.63 -10.41 -21.83
N GLY A 237 -21.02 -11.61 -21.38
CA GLY A 237 -22.32 -12.22 -21.64
C GLY A 237 -23.49 -11.42 -21.01
N THR A 238 -23.35 -10.99 -19.75
CA THR A 238 -24.37 -10.16 -19.10
C THR A 238 -24.51 -8.79 -19.75
N MET A 239 -23.41 -8.21 -20.23
CA MET A 239 -23.41 -6.97 -21.00
C MET A 239 -24.11 -7.16 -22.37
N ALA A 240 -23.77 -8.24 -23.08
CA ALA A 240 -24.35 -8.54 -24.41
C ALA A 240 -25.85 -8.87 -24.33
N LEU A 241 -26.30 -9.58 -23.31
CA LEU A 241 -27.68 -10.00 -23.12
C LEU A 241 -28.60 -8.95 -22.51
N ARG A 242 -28.05 -7.75 -22.14
CA ARG A 242 -28.81 -6.64 -21.51
C ARG A 242 -29.75 -7.12 -20.39
N LEU A 243 -29.26 -8.01 -19.51
CA LEU A 243 -30.05 -8.57 -18.43
C LEU A 243 -30.61 -7.49 -17.49
N PRO A 244 -31.82 -7.71 -16.89
CA PRO A 244 -32.49 -6.70 -16.08
C PRO A 244 -31.67 -6.25 -14.88
N PRO A 245 -31.90 -5.02 -14.33
CA PRO A 245 -31.11 -4.39 -13.29
C PRO A 245 -30.90 -5.17 -11.98
N GLY A 246 -31.72 -6.15 -11.67
CA GLY A 246 -31.57 -6.98 -10.46
C GLY A 246 -30.44 -8.02 -10.51
N TRP A 247 -29.88 -8.31 -11.68
CA TRP A 247 -28.79 -9.29 -11.88
C TRP A 247 -27.45 -8.60 -12.21
N ASN A 248 -27.28 -7.35 -11.82
CA ASN A 248 -26.30 -6.43 -12.36
C ASN A 248 -24.93 -6.49 -11.69
N LEU A 249 -24.11 -7.45 -12.07
CA LEU A 249 -22.65 -7.26 -12.11
C LEU A 249 -22.31 -6.06 -13.04
N TYR A 250 -23.09 -5.83 -14.10
CA TYR A 250 -23.02 -4.66 -14.97
C TYR A 250 -23.22 -3.33 -14.23
N ARG A 251 -24.20 -3.21 -13.34
CA ARG A 251 -24.40 -1.99 -12.55
C ARG A 251 -23.26 -1.71 -11.59
N PHE A 252 -22.63 -2.77 -11.06
CA PHE A 252 -21.44 -2.63 -10.24
C PHE A 252 -20.24 -2.14 -11.07
N VAL A 253 -20.04 -2.71 -12.28
CA VAL A 253 -19.00 -2.27 -13.21
C VAL A 253 -19.33 -0.85 -13.73
N GLU A 254 -20.59 -0.57 -14.05
CA GLU A 254 -21.07 0.76 -14.49
C GLU A 254 -20.87 1.82 -13.40
N VAL A 255 -21.28 1.58 -12.16
CA VAL A 255 -21.07 2.49 -11.02
C VAL A 255 -19.57 2.68 -10.76
N THR A 256 -18.75 1.63 -10.92
CA THR A 256 -17.30 1.75 -10.79
C THR A 256 -16.69 2.54 -11.95
N LEU A 257 -17.18 2.35 -13.17
CA LEU A 257 -16.74 3.07 -14.36
C LEU A 257 -17.29 4.50 -14.40
N ASP A 258 -18.53 4.72 -13.95
CA ASP A 258 -19.11 6.07 -13.80
C ASP A 258 -18.39 6.88 -12.73
N GLY A 259 -17.94 6.24 -11.67
CA GLY A 259 -17.04 6.88 -10.69
C GLY A 259 -15.64 7.21 -11.24
N LEU A 260 -15.26 6.65 -12.39
CA LEU A 260 -14.06 7.05 -13.15
C LEU A 260 -14.33 8.20 -14.12
N ARG A 261 -15.60 8.53 -14.38
CA ARG A 261 -15.94 9.70 -15.20
C ARG A 261 -15.58 10.96 -14.42
N TRP A 262 -14.88 11.85 -15.11
CA TRP A 262 -14.40 13.14 -14.57
C TRP A 262 -15.55 14.11 -14.19
N GLU A 263 -16.78 13.71 -14.37
CA GLU A 263 -17.99 14.46 -14.04
C GLU A 263 -18.34 14.43 -12.55
N ASP A 264 -17.78 13.47 -11.78
CA ASP A 264 -17.95 13.45 -10.33
C ASP A 264 -17.04 14.49 -9.65
N LYS A 265 -17.59 15.23 -8.67
CA LYS A 265 -16.89 16.28 -7.91
C LYS A 265 -15.55 15.78 -7.33
N SER A 266 -15.48 14.52 -6.89
CA SER A 266 -14.25 13.90 -6.38
C SER A 266 -13.20 13.70 -7.48
N SER A 267 -13.60 13.24 -8.66
CA SER A 267 -12.71 13.04 -9.81
C SER A 267 -12.20 14.37 -10.36
N TYR A 268 -13.07 15.39 -10.40
CA TYR A 268 -12.70 16.76 -10.77
C TYR A 268 -11.62 17.35 -9.83
N ILE A 269 -11.81 17.22 -8.51
CA ILE A 269 -10.83 17.67 -7.53
C ILE A 269 -9.48 16.97 -7.73
N ARG A 270 -9.48 15.64 -7.91
CA ARG A 270 -8.24 14.87 -8.14
C ARG A 270 -7.52 15.31 -9.41
N ALA A 271 -8.27 15.61 -10.50
CA ALA A 271 -7.68 16.14 -11.73
C ALA A 271 -6.96 17.46 -11.49
N HIS A 272 -7.61 18.39 -10.78
CA HIS A 272 -7.00 19.67 -10.42
C HIS A 272 -5.77 19.50 -9.54
N LEU A 273 -5.78 18.54 -8.59
CA LEU A 273 -4.61 18.26 -7.77
C LEU A 273 -3.44 17.67 -8.58
N VAL A 274 -3.72 16.83 -9.57
CA VAL A 274 -2.70 16.32 -10.50
C VAL A 274 -2.13 17.45 -11.35
N GLN A 275 -2.98 18.34 -11.89
CA GLN A 275 -2.56 19.51 -12.66
C GLN A 275 -1.76 20.48 -11.79
N SER A 276 -2.18 20.71 -10.54
CA SER A 276 -1.43 21.48 -9.56
C SER A 276 -0.04 20.86 -9.29
N GLY A 277 0.01 19.53 -9.10
CA GLY A 277 1.27 18.81 -8.93
C GLY A 277 2.22 18.95 -10.13
N TRP A 278 1.68 18.90 -11.34
CA TRP A 278 2.45 19.13 -12.56
C TRP A 278 3.01 20.55 -12.62
N TRP A 279 2.16 21.56 -12.39
CA TRP A 279 2.55 22.97 -12.35
C TRP A 279 3.65 23.25 -11.31
N ILE A 280 3.55 22.66 -10.12
CA ILE A 280 4.61 22.76 -9.09
C ILE A 280 5.90 22.12 -9.60
N SER A 281 5.80 20.95 -10.24
CA SER A 281 6.97 20.23 -10.75
C SER A 281 7.71 21.01 -11.82
N GLU A 282 7.01 21.69 -12.73
CA GLU A 282 7.60 22.59 -13.72
C GLU A 282 8.35 23.76 -13.05
N ARG A 283 7.75 24.40 -12.05
CA ARG A 283 8.38 25.51 -11.31
C ARG A 283 9.59 25.09 -10.50
N THR A 284 9.64 23.85 -10.04
CA THR A 284 10.79 23.30 -9.32
C THR A 284 11.84 22.72 -10.26
N GLY A 285 11.61 22.75 -11.58
CA GLY A 285 12.48 22.12 -12.58
C GLY A 285 12.54 20.62 -12.44
N PHE A 286 11.44 19.98 -11.97
CA PHE A 286 11.31 18.53 -11.72
C PHE A 286 12.33 17.96 -10.72
N LEU A 287 13.01 18.79 -9.94
CA LEU A 287 13.95 18.33 -8.89
C LEU A 287 13.31 18.19 -7.52
N GLY A 288 12.03 18.57 -7.40
CA GLY A 288 11.26 18.51 -6.17
C GLY A 288 11.29 19.81 -5.37
N ALA A 289 10.22 20.02 -4.61
CA ALA A 289 10.03 21.19 -3.74
C ALA A 289 10.47 20.93 -2.28
N GLY A 290 11.02 19.74 -2.01
CA GLY A 290 11.35 19.28 -0.66
C GLY A 290 10.13 18.77 0.12
N PRO A 291 10.35 18.16 1.30
CA PRO A 291 9.29 17.61 2.14
C PRO A 291 8.19 18.63 2.44
N GLY A 292 6.92 18.26 2.23
CA GLY A 292 5.75 19.15 2.37
C GLY A 292 5.62 20.19 1.25
N GLY A 293 6.38 20.04 0.16
CA GLY A 293 6.38 20.98 -0.95
C GLY A 293 5.03 21.11 -1.63
N PHE A 294 4.31 20.00 -1.79
CA PHE A 294 2.97 20.01 -2.37
C PHE A 294 2.02 20.89 -1.54
N GLU A 295 1.94 20.64 -0.24
CA GLU A 295 1.02 21.38 0.65
C GLU A 295 1.28 22.90 0.64
N ARG A 296 2.57 23.30 0.60
CA ARG A 296 2.96 24.71 0.57
C ARG A 296 2.60 25.40 -0.74
N MET A 297 2.83 24.73 -1.87
CA MET A 297 2.72 25.35 -3.20
C MET A 297 1.35 25.14 -3.87
N ALA A 298 0.58 24.14 -3.44
CA ALA A 298 -0.74 23.88 -3.99
C ALA A 298 -1.73 25.02 -3.73
N LEU A 299 -1.57 25.72 -2.61
CA LEU A 299 -2.40 26.86 -2.21
C LEU A 299 -1.84 28.21 -2.64
N ASP A 300 -0.69 28.26 -3.34
CA ASP A 300 -0.13 29.49 -3.87
C ASP A 300 -1.13 30.19 -4.78
N GLU A 301 -1.28 31.50 -4.63
CA GLU A 301 -2.20 32.34 -5.44
C GLU A 301 -1.85 32.32 -6.94
N ALA A 302 -0.57 32.10 -7.28
CA ALA A 302 -0.12 31.97 -8.64
C ALA A 302 -0.45 30.61 -9.28
N ASN A 303 -0.97 29.64 -8.50
CA ASN A 303 -1.34 28.32 -9.01
C ASN A 303 -2.71 28.38 -9.72
N PRO A 304 -2.77 28.22 -11.07
CA PRO A 304 -4.03 28.29 -11.81
C PRO A 304 -4.94 27.08 -11.55
N HIS A 305 -4.41 26.01 -10.96
CA HIS A 305 -5.13 24.79 -10.63
C HIS A 305 -5.41 24.64 -9.12
N ARG A 306 -5.36 25.78 -8.40
CA ARG A 306 -5.61 25.80 -6.96
C ARG A 306 -7.00 25.26 -6.66
N SER A 307 -7.05 24.23 -5.81
CA SER A 307 -8.30 23.65 -5.31
C SER A 307 -8.66 24.30 -3.98
N THR A 308 -9.86 24.85 -3.87
CA THR A 308 -10.35 25.40 -2.60
C THR A 308 -10.58 24.28 -1.58
N GLY A 309 -9.81 24.29 -0.49
CA GLY A 309 -9.97 23.37 0.64
C GLY A 309 -9.16 22.09 0.60
N PHE A 310 -8.37 21.83 -0.46
CA PHE A 310 -7.51 20.64 -0.55
C PHE A 310 -6.06 21.04 -0.83
N SER A 311 -5.17 20.71 0.13
CA SER A 311 -3.73 20.98 0.03
C SER A 311 -2.89 19.73 -0.22
N ASN A 312 -3.52 18.56 -0.34
CA ASN A 312 -2.83 17.26 -0.44
C ASN A 312 -2.92 16.65 -1.83
N ALA A 313 -1.89 15.96 -2.26
CA ALA A 313 -1.77 15.42 -3.63
C ALA A 313 -2.86 14.38 -4.00
N HIS A 314 -3.47 13.71 -3.03
CA HIS A 314 -4.42 12.59 -3.22
C HIS A 314 -3.92 11.48 -4.18
N TRP A 315 -2.62 11.42 -4.43
CA TRP A 315 -1.94 10.35 -5.15
C TRP A 315 -0.46 10.32 -4.77
N GLY A 316 0.00 9.22 -4.16
CA GLY A 316 1.36 9.10 -3.69
C GLY A 316 2.44 9.28 -4.76
N MET A 317 2.17 8.93 -6.02
CA MET A 317 3.14 9.14 -7.09
C MET A 317 3.31 10.62 -7.42
N ILE A 318 2.24 11.41 -7.38
CA ILE A 318 2.31 12.88 -7.54
C ILE A 318 3.00 13.51 -6.33
N GLU A 319 2.73 13.02 -5.12
CA GLU A 319 3.41 13.48 -3.91
C GLU A 319 4.93 13.25 -4.00
N VAL A 320 5.36 12.07 -4.46
CA VAL A 320 6.78 11.77 -4.71
C VAL A 320 7.37 12.69 -5.80
N LEU A 321 6.64 12.90 -6.90
CA LEU A 321 7.08 13.78 -7.98
C LEU A 321 7.30 15.22 -7.49
N VAL A 322 6.35 15.76 -6.75
CA VAL A 322 6.39 17.15 -6.29
C VAL A 322 7.37 17.36 -5.15
N ASN A 323 7.38 16.47 -4.15
CA ASN A 323 8.23 16.67 -2.97
C ASN A 323 9.68 16.22 -3.23
N TYR A 324 9.88 15.13 -3.99
CA TYR A 324 11.19 14.49 -4.17
C TYR A 324 11.66 14.43 -5.64
N GLY A 325 10.92 15.02 -6.56
CA GLY A 325 11.31 15.21 -7.95
C GLY A 325 11.14 13.98 -8.86
N ALA A 326 11.22 14.26 -10.17
CA ALA A 326 11.14 13.24 -11.22
C ALA A 326 12.23 12.16 -11.12
N PRO A 327 13.50 12.45 -10.74
CA PRO A 327 14.49 11.40 -10.57
C PRO A 327 14.06 10.33 -9.55
N THR A 328 13.47 10.74 -8.42
CA THR A 328 12.97 9.82 -7.39
C THR A 328 11.81 8.98 -7.92
N LEU A 329 10.85 9.61 -8.61
CA LEU A 329 9.71 8.90 -9.19
C LEU A 329 10.16 7.89 -10.25
N VAL A 330 11.08 8.26 -11.14
CA VAL A 330 11.61 7.36 -12.19
C VAL A 330 12.32 6.16 -11.58
N VAL A 331 13.20 6.37 -10.59
CA VAL A 331 13.90 5.28 -9.91
C VAL A 331 12.91 4.38 -9.16
N LEU A 332 11.92 4.96 -8.48
CA LEU A 332 10.87 4.19 -7.79
C LEU A 332 10.09 3.31 -8.77
N LEU A 333 9.59 3.89 -9.87
CA LEU A 333 8.84 3.15 -10.89
C LEU A 333 9.69 2.06 -11.56
N ALA A 334 10.95 2.36 -11.87
CA ALA A 334 11.88 1.37 -12.44
C ALA A 334 12.10 0.20 -11.47
N VAL A 335 12.31 0.49 -10.17
CA VAL A 335 12.47 -0.55 -9.13
C VAL A 335 11.19 -1.38 -9.00
N LEU A 336 10.00 -0.76 -9.03
CA LEU A 336 8.73 -1.50 -8.98
C LEU A 336 8.57 -2.42 -10.19
N ILE A 337 8.81 -1.92 -11.42
CA ILE A 337 8.69 -2.71 -12.67
C ILE A 337 9.67 -3.89 -12.64
N VAL A 338 10.95 -3.62 -12.35
CA VAL A 338 11.98 -4.66 -12.24
C VAL A 338 11.62 -5.66 -11.14
N GLY A 339 11.14 -5.17 -9.99
CA GLY A 339 10.67 -5.98 -8.87
C GLY A 339 9.55 -6.93 -9.26
N VAL A 340 8.53 -6.44 -9.99
CA VAL A 340 7.41 -7.28 -10.49
C VAL A 340 7.93 -8.38 -11.43
N VAL A 341 8.77 -8.03 -12.41
CA VAL A 341 9.33 -9.00 -13.35
C VAL A 341 10.19 -10.05 -12.62
N TRP A 342 11.02 -9.58 -11.69
CA TRP A 342 11.86 -10.47 -10.87
C TRP A 342 11.02 -11.38 -9.98
N ALA A 343 9.97 -10.85 -9.34
CA ALA A 343 9.05 -11.62 -8.50
C ALA A 343 8.42 -12.79 -9.27
N VAL A 344 7.93 -12.56 -10.49
CA VAL A 344 7.31 -13.60 -11.33
C VAL A 344 8.33 -14.69 -11.69
N ARG A 345 9.52 -14.28 -12.14
CA ARG A 345 10.58 -15.22 -12.53
C ARG A 345 11.05 -16.06 -11.34
N SER A 346 11.33 -15.40 -10.23
CA SER A 346 11.81 -16.04 -9.00
C SER A 346 10.76 -16.94 -8.36
N ALA A 347 9.48 -16.53 -8.35
CA ALA A 347 8.39 -17.36 -7.86
C ALA A 347 8.23 -18.66 -8.67
N ARG A 348 8.46 -18.61 -9.99
CA ARG A 348 8.47 -19.81 -10.84
C ARG A 348 9.64 -20.74 -10.48
N ARG A 349 10.87 -20.20 -10.33
CA ARG A 349 12.06 -20.98 -9.96
C ARG A 349 11.89 -21.64 -8.58
N LEU A 350 11.43 -20.88 -7.58
CA LEU A 350 11.14 -21.40 -6.24
C LEU A 350 10.11 -22.53 -6.29
N ARG A 351 9.07 -22.39 -7.12
CA ARG A 351 8.04 -23.44 -7.28
C ARG A 351 8.62 -24.71 -7.90
N VAL A 352 9.44 -24.60 -8.95
CA VAL A 352 10.09 -25.74 -9.60
C VAL A 352 11.07 -26.41 -8.64
N GLY A 353 11.81 -25.64 -7.84
CA GLY A 353 12.69 -26.15 -6.79
C GLY A 353 11.98 -26.67 -5.54
N GLY A 354 10.64 -26.80 -5.54
CA GLY A 354 9.87 -27.38 -4.44
C GLY A 354 9.52 -26.42 -3.29
N ASP A 355 10.02 -25.18 -3.31
CA ASP A 355 9.69 -24.17 -2.27
C ASP A 355 8.38 -23.44 -2.59
N SER A 356 7.27 -24.08 -2.27
CA SER A 356 5.93 -23.55 -2.52
C SER A 356 5.64 -22.29 -1.71
N VAL A 357 6.09 -22.22 -0.45
CA VAL A 357 5.85 -21.06 0.45
C VAL A 357 6.68 -19.86 -0.04
N GLY A 358 7.96 -20.02 -0.28
CA GLY A 358 8.82 -18.97 -0.85
C GLY A 358 8.28 -18.44 -2.19
N SER A 359 7.77 -19.33 -3.03
CA SER A 359 7.11 -18.97 -4.29
C SER A 359 5.87 -18.10 -4.08
N VAL A 360 5.02 -18.37 -3.05
CA VAL A 360 3.84 -17.54 -2.75
C VAL A 360 4.28 -16.18 -2.22
N VAL A 361 5.22 -16.15 -1.28
CA VAL A 361 5.74 -14.89 -0.70
C VAL A 361 6.34 -13.98 -1.77
N MET A 362 7.20 -14.54 -2.63
CA MET A 362 7.83 -13.78 -3.71
C MET A 362 6.80 -13.25 -4.73
N PHE A 363 5.83 -14.07 -5.13
CA PHE A 363 4.76 -13.65 -6.03
C PHE A 363 3.92 -12.54 -5.40
N GLY A 364 3.58 -12.66 -4.12
CA GLY A 364 2.84 -11.64 -3.37
C GLY A 364 3.60 -10.32 -3.23
N ALA A 365 4.93 -10.36 -3.05
CA ALA A 365 5.75 -9.14 -3.10
C ALA A 365 5.60 -8.42 -4.46
N GLY A 366 5.55 -9.17 -5.56
CA GLY A 366 5.27 -8.62 -6.89
C GLY A 366 3.85 -8.04 -7.03
N VAL A 367 2.84 -8.66 -6.38
CA VAL A 367 1.46 -8.11 -6.34
C VAL A 367 1.45 -6.76 -5.63
N LEU A 368 2.09 -6.67 -4.45
CA LEU A 368 2.17 -5.41 -3.70
C LEU A 368 2.90 -4.32 -4.50
N ALA A 369 3.99 -4.66 -5.18
CA ALA A 369 4.71 -3.72 -6.04
C ALA A 369 3.88 -3.24 -7.24
N LEU A 370 3.15 -4.16 -7.90
CA LEU A 370 2.29 -3.84 -9.05
C LEU A 370 1.13 -2.92 -8.66
N THR A 371 0.52 -3.17 -7.50
CA THR A 371 -0.67 -2.43 -7.06
C THR A 371 -0.33 -1.11 -6.36
N LEU A 372 0.92 -0.91 -5.94
CA LEU A 372 1.36 0.25 -5.17
C LEU A 372 1.00 1.61 -5.82
N PRO A 373 1.24 1.84 -7.13
CA PRO A 373 0.88 3.11 -7.77
C PRO A 373 -0.61 3.41 -7.72
N VAL A 374 -1.46 2.39 -7.87
CA VAL A 374 -2.92 2.53 -7.87
C VAL A 374 -3.45 2.68 -6.45
N VAL A 375 -3.01 1.84 -5.53
CA VAL A 375 -3.48 1.89 -4.14
C VAL A 375 -3.05 3.20 -3.44
N SER A 376 -1.94 3.80 -3.87
CA SER A 376 -1.48 5.11 -3.37
C SER A 376 -2.41 6.28 -3.73
N MET A 377 -3.39 6.07 -4.64
CA MET A 377 -4.46 7.04 -4.95
C MET A 377 -5.61 7.01 -3.94
N SER A 378 -5.60 6.06 -3.01
CA SER A 378 -6.70 5.87 -2.06
C SER A 378 -6.69 6.88 -0.91
N HIS A 379 -5.60 7.61 -0.69
CA HIS A 379 -5.54 8.58 0.41
C HIS A 379 -4.66 9.78 0.11
N SER A 380 -4.84 10.84 0.90
CA SER A 380 -4.39 12.19 0.57
C SER A 380 -2.90 12.45 0.82
N THR A 381 -2.30 11.84 1.84
CA THR A 381 -0.90 12.05 2.25
C THR A 381 -0.22 10.70 2.40
N TRP A 382 0.23 10.16 1.27
CA TRP A 382 0.71 8.78 1.22
C TRP A 382 2.00 8.57 2.02
N LEU A 383 2.99 9.44 1.86
CA LEU A 383 4.29 9.30 2.54
C LEU A 383 4.21 9.52 4.05
N VAL A 384 3.25 10.31 4.52
CA VAL A 384 3.13 10.65 5.95
C VAL A 384 2.35 9.59 6.74
N GLN A 385 1.60 8.71 6.05
CA GLN A 385 0.78 7.69 6.71
C GLN A 385 1.61 6.53 7.27
N PRO A 386 1.46 6.18 8.56
CA PRO A 386 2.17 5.05 9.16
C PRO A 386 1.88 3.70 8.47
N LEU A 387 0.65 3.51 7.98
CA LEU A 387 0.26 2.31 7.23
C LEU A 387 1.07 2.13 5.96
N THR A 388 1.39 3.21 5.25
CA THR A 388 2.23 3.16 4.05
C THR A 388 3.62 2.62 4.38
N SER A 389 4.21 3.10 5.47
CA SER A 389 5.52 2.60 5.93
C SER A 389 5.48 1.10 6.20
N VAL A 390 4.44 0.61 6.88
CA VAL A 390 4.28 -0.82 7.17
C VAL A 390 4.02 -1.63 5.89
N HIS A 391 3.21 -1.15 4.96
CA HIS A 391 2.99 -1.78 3.65
C HIS A 391 4.31 -1.96 2.90
N LEU A 392 5.12 -0.90 2.80
CA LEU A 392 6.43 -0.94 2.15
C LEU A 392 7.40 -1.87 2.89
N MET A 393 7.37 -1.93 4.22
CA MET A 393 8.15 -2.87 5.01
C MET A 393 7.75 -4.32 4.72
N ILE A 394 6.46 -4.64 4.62
CA ILE A 394 5.96 -5.98 4.23
C ILE A 394 6.47 -6.34 2.84
N MET A 395 6.33 -5.44 1.88
CA MET A 395 6.77 -5.64 0.49
C MET A 395 8.28 -5.92 0.43
N VAL A 396 9.11 -5.09 1.04
CA VAL A 396 10.58 -5.25 1.07
C VAL A 396 10.99 -6.53 1.80
N ALA A 397 10.35 -6.83 2.94
CA ALA A 397 10.60 -8.06 3.70
C ALA A 397 10.28 -9.31 2.87
N ALA A 398 9.16 -9.30 2.13
CA ALA A 398 8.77 -10.40 1.26
C ALA A 398 9.75 -10.60 0.10
N PHE A 399 10.20 -9.53 -0.54
CA PHE A 399 11.27 -9.59 -1.55
C PHE A 399 12.58 -10.11 -0.97
N ALA A 400 12.98 -9.65 0.21
CA ALA A 400 14.23 -10.05 0.84
C ALA A 400 14.24 -11.54 1.21
N VAL A 401 13.15 -12.04 1.81
CA VAL A 401 13.01 -13.48 2.13
C VAL A 401 13.00 -14.33 0.87
N GLY A 402 12.21 -13.93 -0.13
CA GLY A 402 12.13 -14.67 -1.39
C GLY A 402 13.47 -14.72 -2.13
N GLY A 403 14.22 -13.61 -2.14
CA GLY A 403 15.57 -13.55 -2.74
C GLY A 403 16.59 -14.44 -2.05
N ARG A 404 16.59 -14.47 -0.70
CA ARG A 404 17.49 -15.38 0.05
C ARG A 404 17.16 -16.86 -0.18
N ARG A 405 15.87 -17.20 -0.27
CA ARG A 405 15.45 -18.57 -0.56
C ARG A 405 15.83 -19.01 -1.96
N LEU A 406 15.75 -18.10 -2.93
CA LEU A 406 16.22 -18.36 -4.28
C LEU A 406 17.74 -18.61 -4.32
N GLY A 407 18.54 -17.79 -3.63
CA GLY A 407 20.00 -17.98 -3.55
C GLY A 407 20.39 -19.35 -2.97
N LYS A 408 19.71 -19.78 -1.89
CA LYS A 408 19.96 -21.11 -1.31
C LYS A 408 19.65 -22.27 -2.27
N LEU A 409 18.62 -22.12 -3.12
CA LEU A 409 18.28 -23.12 -4.14
C LEU A 409 19.37 -23.19 -5.22
N GLU A 410 19.92 -22.05 -5.64
CA GLU A 410 20.97 -21.97 -6.64
C GLU A 410 22.30 -22.59 -6.12
N GLU A 411 22.64 -22.36 -4.85
CA GLU A 411 23.80 -22.97 -4.19
C GLU A 411 23.68 -24.49 -4.09
N SER A 412 22.51 -25.03 -3.72
CA SER A 412 22.30 -26.49 -3.61
C SER A 412 22.30 -27.23 -4.95
N GLY A 413 21.98 -26.56 -6.06
CA GLY A 413 21.98 -27.16 -7.40
C GLY A 413 23.32 -27.05 -8.13
N SER A 414 24.32 -26.35 -7.55
CA SER A 414 25.69 -26.27 -8.14
C SER A 414 26.64 -27.37 -7.65
N ASP A 415 26.22 -28.13 -6.65
CA ASP A 415 27.03 -29.21 -6.04
C ASP A 415 26.75 -30.60 -6.68
N ASP A 416 25.79 -30.68 -7.61
CA ASP A 416 25.46 -31.85 -8.43
C ASP A 416 26.05 -31.70 -9.86
#